data_9500f63da0790de76ba1e4fd55c0a60a
#
_entry.id   9500f63da0790de76ba1e4fd55c0a60a
#
_cell.length_a   1.000
_cell.length_b   1.000
_cell.length_c   1.000
_cell.angle_alpha   90.00
_cell.angle_beta   90.00
_cell.angle_gamma   90.00
#
_symmetry.space_group_name_H-M   'P 1'
#
loop_
_entity.id
_entity.type
_entity.pdbx_description
1 polymer ?
#
loop_
_entity_poly.entity_id
_entity_poly.type
_entity_poly.pdbx_seq_one_letter_code
_entity_poly.pdbx_strand_id
1 'polypeptide(L)' 'MTVDNIIGLVIAIILIAFLFAALIFPEKF' A
#
# COMPACT_ATOMS: atom_id res chain seq x y z
N MET A 1 -0.52 -20.02 5.07
CA MET A 1 -0.98 -18.82 4.39
C MET A 1 -1.91 -19.15 3.28
N THR A 2 -3.06 -18.56 3.32
CA THR A 2 -4.05 -18.83 2.29
C THR A 2 -4.02 -17.72 1.25
N VAL A 3 -4.66 -17.96 0.14
CA VAL A 3 -4.71 -16.95 -0.92
C VAL A 3 -5.36 -15.67 -0.41
N ASP A 4 -6.37 -15.81 0.45
CA ASP A 4 -7.02 -14.65 1.00
C ASP A 4 -6.04 -13.80 1.79
N ASN A 5 -5.16 -14.41 2.54
CA ASN A 5 -4.19 -13.69 3.33
C ASN A 5 -3.16 -12.99 2.43
N ILE A 6 -2.79 -13.65 1.37
CA ILE A 6 -1.81 -13.06 0.46
C ILE A 6 -2.42 -11.83 -0.22
N ILE A 7 -3.66 -11.92 -0.63
CA ILE A 7 -4.32 -10.80 -1.28
C ILE A 7 -4.40 -9.62 -0.33
N GLY A 8 -4.77 -9.88 0.92
CA GLY A 8 -4.84 -8.82 1.90
C GLY A 8 -3.49 -8.18 2.15
N LEU A 9 -2.44 -9.01 2.16
CA LEU A 9 -1.11 -8.49 2.39
C LEU A 9 -0.67 -7.59 1.24
N VAL A 10 -0.96 -7.98 0.02
CA VAL A 10 -0.58 -7.17 -1.13
C VAL A 10 -1.30 -5.83 -1.09
N ILE A 11 -2.58 -5.85 -0.77
CA ILE A 11 -3.33 -4.60 -0.70
C ILE A 11 -2.78 -3.72 0.40
N ALA A 12 -2.42 -4.30 1.53
CA ALA A 12 -1.87 -3.53 2.64
C ALA A 12 -0.56 -2.87 2.24
N ILE A 13 0.29 -3.59 1.53
CA ILE A 13 1.57 -3.04 1.10
C ILE A 13 1.34 -1.88 0.15
N ILE A 14 0.39 -2.02 -0.76
CA ILE A 14 0.08 -0.95 -1.70
C ILE A 14 -0.42 0.29 -0.96
N LEU A 15 -1.27 0.09 0.04
CA LEU A 15 -1.80 1.21 0.80
C LEU A 15 -0.70 1.92 1.58
N ILE A 16 0.20 1.14 2.17
CA ILE A 16 1.30 1.71 2.93
C ILE A 16 2.21 2.52 2.00
N ALA A 17 2.49 1.98 0.83
CA ALA A 17 3.33 2.68 -0.13
C ALA A 17 2.67 3.98 -0.55
N PHE A 18 1.35 3.95 -0.70
CA PHE A 18 0.62 5.14 -1.06
C PHE A 18 0.72 6.19 0.03
N LEU A 19 0.59 5.78 1.29
CA LEU A 19 0.70 6.70 2.41
C LEU A 19 2.10 7.32 2.48
N PHE A 20 3.11 6.51 2.27
CA PHE A 20 4.47 7.01 2.30
C PHE A 20 4.69 8.03 1.18
N ALA A 21 4.22 7.72 0.00
CA ALA A 21 4.37 8.65 -1.13
C ALA A 21 3.66 9.96 -0.84
N ALA A 22 2.52 9.89 -0.19
CA ALA A 22 1.76 11.09 0.13
C ALA A 22 2.50 11.95 1.15
N LEU A 23 3.28 11.31 2.04
CA LEU A 23 4.03 12.04 3.04
C LEU A 23 5.30 12.64 2.47
N ILE A 24 5.95 11.91 1.59
CA ILE A 24 7.21 12.37 1.03
C ILE A 24 6.95 13.29 -0.16
N PHE A 25 6.06 12.88 -1.05
CA PHE A 25 5.74 13.69 -2.22
C PHE A 25 4.24 13.97 -2.22
N PRO A 26 3.81 14.94 -1.44
CA PRO A 26 2.38 15.25 -1.35
C PRO A 26 1.78 15.78 -2.63
N GLU A 27 2.57 16.37 -3.48
CA GLU A 27 2.02 16.88 -4.70
C GLU A 27 2.14 15.86 -5.78
N LYS A 28 1.48 14.76 -5.66
CA LYS A 28 1.49 13.76 -6.59
C LYS A 28 0.84 14.10 -7.83
N PHE A 29 0.25 14.99 -8.02
CA PHE A 29 -0.45 15.21 -9.22
C PHE A 29 -0.51 16.60 -9.68
#